data_2d14350a0c0a0f734f38ebe4158ce222
#
_entry.id   2d14350a0c0a0f734f38ebe4158ce222
#
_cell.length_a   1.000
_cell.length_b   1.000
_cell.length_c   1.000
_cell.angle_alpha   90.00
_cell.angle_beta   90.00
_cell.angle_gamma   90.00
#
_symmetry.space_group_name_H-M   'P 1'
#
loop_
_entity.id
_entity.type
_entity.pdbx_description
1 polymer ?
#
loop_
_entity_poly.entity_id
_entity_poly.type
_entity_poly.pdbx_seq_one_letter_code
_entity_poly.pdbx_strand_id
1 'polypeptide(L)'
;MEQYVGGKQAAEILGVHQRTLYQWEEAGKIETIRTPGGKRLYNVKKFMESIKCTKKDDPYDINIDEVKEKLNICYVRVSSLGQKDDLERQKQMMMDKFPSYLIIEDIGSGLNLNKRGIKKIIKLAIAGKINELVVAYKDRLTRFGYELIEELITKYSKGKMNFFVRDDTK
;
A
#
# COMPACT_ATOMS: atom_id res chain seq x y z
N MET A 1 -18.14 -26.50 1.59
CA MET A 1 -19.30 -26.20 0.76
C MET A 1 -19.17 -24.80 0.23
N GLU A 2 -19.24 -24.63 -1.09
CA GLU A 2 -19.29 -23.29 -1.73
C GLU A 2 -20.65 -22.66 -1.38
N GLN A 3 -20.63 -21.48 -0.78
CA GLN A 3 -21.84 -20.81 -0.36
C GLN A 3 -22.17 -19.68 -1.33
N TYR A 4 -23.08 -19.95 -2.25
CA TYR A 4 -23.64 -18.95 -3.14
C TYR A 4 -24.84 -18.28 -2.47
N VAL A 5 -24.85 -16.95 -2.43
CA VAL A 5 -25.91 -16.15 -1.79
C VAL A 5 -26.54 -15.17 -2.79
N GLY A 6 -27.78 -14.80 -2.55
CA GLY A 6 -28.51 -13.82 -3.37
C GLY A 6 -27.91 -12.42 -3.30
N GLY A 7 -28.15 -11.59 -4.32
CA GLY A 7 -27.54 -10.26 -4.45
C GLY A 7 -27.76 -9.34 -3.24
N LYS A 8 -28.94 -9.36 -2.60
CA LYS A 8 -29.19 -8.55 -1.39
C LYS A 8 -28.31 -8.99 -0.22
N GLN A 9 -28.23 -10.30 0.01
CA GLN A 9 -27.42 -10.89 1.07
C GLN A 9 -25.91 -10.73 0.79
N ALA A 10 -25.48 -10.90 -0.47
CA ALA A 10 -24.10 -10.66 -0.87
C ALA A 10 -23.69 -9.20 -0.65
N ALA A 11 -24.55 -8.24 -1.00
CA ALA A 11 -24.32 -6.82 -0.77
C ALA A 11 -24.16 -6.48 0.71
N GLU A 12 -25.00 -7.07 1.57
CA GLU A 12 -24.94 -6.90 3.00
C GLU A 12 -23.66 -7.48 3.62
N ILE A 13 -23.30 -8.72 3.26
CA ILE A 13 -22.07 -9.38 3.75
C ILE A 13 -20.81 -8.63 3.32
N LEU A 14 -20.77 -8.11 2.09
CA LEU A 14 -19.60 -7.40 1.55
C LEU A 14 -19.60 -5.91 1.87
N GLY A 15 -20.66 -5.37 2.50
CA GLY A 15 -20.78 -3.96 2.86
C GLY A 15 -20.84 -3.02 1.64
N VAL A 16 -21.42 -3.47 0.52
CA VAL A 16 -21.49 -2.70 -0.73
C VAL A 16 -22.92 -2.62 -1.27
N HIS A 17 -23.17 -1.67 -2.15
CA HIS A 17 -24.46 -1.58 -2.83
C HIS A 17 -24.59 -2.66 -3.91
N GLN A 18 -25.79 -3.17 -4.17
CA GLN A 18 -26.03 -4.23 -5.18
C GLN A 18 -25.51 -3.85 -6.57
N ARG A 19 -25.54 -2.58 -6.94
CA ARG A 19 -24.98 -2.08 -8.21
C ARG A 19 -23.49 -2.38 -8.35
N THR A 20 -22.77 -2.34 -7.24
CA THR A 20 -21.33 -2.67 -7.20
C THR A 20 -21.09 -4.14 -7.50
N LEU A 21 -21.98 -5.04 -7.05
CA LEU A 21 -21.91 -6.47 -7.37
C LEU A 21 -22.07 -6.73 -8.87
N TYR A 22 -22.96 -5.99 -9.55
CA TYR A 22 -23.10 -6.10 -11.00
C TYR A 22 -21.84 -5.65 -11.74
N GLN A 23 -21.23 -4.54 -11.32
CA GLN A 23 -19.98 -4.07 -11.88
C GLN A 23 -18.83 -5.07 -11.66
N TRP A 24 -18.80 -5.73 -10.51
CA TRP A 24 -17.81 -6.75 -10.20
C TRP A 24 -18.04 -8.05 -10.99
N GLU A 25 -19.29 -8.43 -11.25
CA GLU A 25 -19.65 -9.53 -12.14
C GLU A 25 -19.19 -9.24 -13.58
N GLU A 26 -19.52 -8.07 -14.12
CA GLU A 26 -19.11 -7.64 -15.46
C GLU A 26 -17.59 -7.56 -15.63
N ALA A 27 -16.90 -7.12 -14.58
CA ALA A 27 -15.44 -7.07 -14.53
C ALA A 27 -14.76 -8.43 -14.23
N GLY A 28 -15.53 -9.53 -14.09
CA GLY A 28 -15.02 -10.85 -13.76
C GLY A 28 -14.36 -10.97 -12.37
N LYS A 29 -14.63 -10.03 -11.47
CA LYS A 29 -14.03 -9.98 -10.13
C LYS A 29 -14.70 -10.90 -9.12
N ILE A 30 -16.00 -11.17 -9.30
CA ILE A 30 -16.78 -12.03 -8.43
C ILE A 30 -17.45 -13.13 -9.25
N GLU A 31 -17.31 -14.37 -8.79
CA GLU A 31 -17.94 -15.51 -9.44
C GLU A 31 -19.43 -15.55 -9.16
N THR A 32 -20.22 -15.76 -10.21
CA THR A 32 -21.68 -15.82 -10.12
C THR A 32 -22.23 -17.03 -10.85
N ILE A 33 -23.35 -17.55 -10.35
CA ILE A 33 -24.17 -18.52 -11.03
C ILE A 33 -25.61 -17.99 -11.19
N ARG A 34 -26.34 -18.49 -12.19
CA ARG A 34 -27.74 -18.17 -12.35
C ARG A 34 -28.58 -19.37 -12.02
N THR A 35 -29.63 -19.16 -11.23
CA THR A 35 -30.65 -20.19 -11.01
C THR A 35 -31.47 -20.41 -12.30
N PRO A 36 -32.20 -21.54 -12.47
CA PRO A 36 -33.10 -21.76 -13.61
C PRO A 36 -34.13 -20.63 -13.80
N GLY A 37 -34.52 -19.94 -12.72
CA GLY A 37 -35.39 -18.77 -12.77
C GLY A 37 -34.68 -17.44 -13.04
N GLY A 38 -33.41 -17.44 -13.48
CA GLY A 38 -32.64 -16.25 -13.85
C GLY A 38 -32.08 -15.42 -12.69
N LYS A 39 -32.28 -15.84 -11.44
CA LYS A 39 -31.72 -15.15 -10.26
C LYS A 39 -30.19 -15.33 -10.20
N ARG A 40 -29.47 -14.21 -9.96
CA ARG A 40 -28.01 -14.21 -9.73
C ARG A 40 -27.71 -14.62 -8.30
N LEU A 41 -26.75 -15.53 -8.14
CA LEU A 41 -26.15 -15.91 -6.89
C LEU A 41 -24.64 -15.65 -6.95
N TYR A 42 -24.07 -15.14 -5.88
CA TYR A 42 -22.68 -14.68 -5.78
C TYR A 42 -21.88 -15.57 -4.85
N ASN A 43 -20.70 -16.01 -5.27
CA ASN A 43 -19.76 -16.77 -4.42
C ASN A 43 -18.98 -15.81 -3.53
N VAL A 44 -19.61 -15.34 -2.45
CA VAL A 44 -19.03 -14.37 -1.51
C VAL A 44 -17.81 -14.95 -0.80
N LYS A 45 -17.83 -16.23 -0.46
CA LYS A 45 -16.73 -16.90 0.24
C LYS A 45 -15.45 -16.89 -0.61
N LYS A 46 -15.54 -17.36 -1.84
CA LYS A 46 -14.41 -17.38 -2.79
C LYS A 46 -13.89 -15.97 -3.07
N PHE A 47 -14.80 -14.99 -3.19
CA PHE A 47 -14.44 -13.60 -3.37
C PHE A 47 -13.67 -13.05 -2.15
N MET A 48 -14.13 -13.33 -0.94
CA MET A 48 -13.41 -12.92 0.28
C MET A 48 -12.06 -13.62 0.43
N GLU A 49 -11.96 -14.87 0.03
CA GLU A 49 -10.69 -15.62 -0.01
C GLU A 49 -9.75 -15.04 -1.06
N SER A 50 -10.25 -14.68 -2.25
CA SER A 50 -9.44 -14.02 -3.28
C SER A 50 -8.91 -12.66 -2.83
N ILE A 51 -9.72 -11.86 -2.12
CA ILE A 51 -9.26 -10.59 -1.53
C ILE A 51 -8.21 -10.85 -0.42
N LYS A 52 -8.36 -11.92 0.35
CA LYS A 52 -7.34 -12.31 1.34
C LYS A 52 -6.06 -12.79 0.67
N CYS A 53 -6.16 -13.50 -0.46
CA CYS A 53 -5.01 -13.89 -1.28
C CYS A 53 -4.33 -12.68 -1.95
N THR A 54 -5.09 -11.68 -2.42
CA THR A 54 -4.50 -10.44 -2.97
C THR A 54 -3.80 -9.60 -1.91
N LYS A 55 -4.06 -9.85 -0.62
CA LYS A 55 -3.22 -9.29 0.47
C LYS A 55 -1.86 -9.99 0.59
N LYS A 56 -1.69 -11.20 0.03
CA LYS A 56 -0.38 -11.88 0.00
C LYS A 56 0.56 -11.36 -1.11
N ASP A 57 0.02 -10.65 -2.10
CA ASP A 57 0.80 -10.06 -3.20
C ASP A 57 1.04 -8.55 -3.00
N ASP A 58 0.84 -8.02 -1.79
CA ASP A 58 1.35 -6.69 -1.45
C ASP A 58 2.87 -6.84 -1.30
N PRO A 59 3.68 -6.32 -2.23
CA PRO A 59 5.15 -6.41 -2.13
C PRO A 59 5.68 -5.79 -0.83
N TYR A 60 4.82 -5.10 -0.08
CA TYR A 60 5.10 -4.51 1.23
C TYR A 60 4.38 -5.23 2.38
N ASP A 61 3.80 -6.42 2.17
CA ASP A 61 3.26 -7.24 3.27
C ASP A 61 4.40 -7.88 4.08
N ILE A 62 5.27 -7.02 4.57
CA ILE A 62 6.30 -7.39 5.53
C ILE A 62 5.58 -7.67 6.84
N ASN A 63 5.64 -8.90 7.31
CA ASN A 63 5.19 -9.23 8.66
C ASN A 63 6.13 -8.54 9.66
N ILE A 64 5.64 -7.49 10.31
CA ILE A 64 6.45 -6.66 11.22
C ILE A 64 7.01 -7.49 12.37
N ASP A 65 6.26 -8.51 12.81
CA ASP A 65 6.68 -9.40 13.91
C ASP A 65 7.84 -10.32 13.53
N GLU A 66 7.98 -10.63 12.24
CA GLU A 66 9.07 -11.44 11.68
C GLU A 66 10.34 -10.63 11.37
N VAL A 67 10.27 -9.31 11.37
CA VAL A 67 11.44 -8.44 11.17
C VAL A 67 12.36 -8.52 12.39
N LYS A 68 13.44 -9.29 12.27
CA LYS A 68 14.43 -9.46 13.36
C LYS A 68 15.37 -8.27 13.48
N GLU A 69 15.82 -7.73 12.36
CA GLU A 69 16.76 -6.61 12.30
C GLU A 69 16.07 -5.35 11.80
N LYS A 70 16.59 -4.18 12.16
CA LYS A 70 16.07 -2.91 11.65
C LYS A 70 16.34 -2.77 10.17
N LEU A 71 15.35 -2.24 9.46
CA LEU A 71 15.38 -2.09 8.01
C LEU A 71 15.95 -0.73 7.60
N ASN A 72 16.70 -0.74 6.51
CA ASN A 72 17.05 0.45 5.75
C ASN A 72 16.06 0.58 4.59
N ILE A 73 15.43 1.72 4.45
CA ILE A 73 14.31 1.93 3.53
C ILE A 73 14.57 3.15 2.65
N CYS A 74 14.33 3.01 1.35
CA CYS A 74 14.20 4.14 0.43
C CYS A 74 12.74 4.35 0.09
N TYR A 75 12.25 5.57 0.18
CA TYR A 75 10.88 5.91 -0.19
C TYR A 75 10.84 6.80 -1.43
N VAL A 76 10.04 6.40 -2.41
CA VAL A 76 9.81 7.12 -3.68
C VAL A 76 8.33 7.37 -3.90
N ARG A 77 7.98 8.48 -4.56
CA ARG A 77 6.59 8.84 -4.81
C ARG A 77 6.41 9.70 -6.04
N VAL A 78 5.31 9.45 -6.75
CA VAL A 78 4.78 10.36 -7.77
C VAL A 78 3.32 10.73 -7.47
N SER A 79 2.85 11.83 -8.04
CA SER A 79 1.51 12.35 -7.74
C SER A 79 0.40 11.60 -8.46
N SER A 80 0.67 11.01 -9.61
CA SER A 80 -0.32 10.35 -10.46
C SER A 80 0.26 9.16 -11.22
N LEU A 81 -0.64 8.30 -11.72
CA LEU A 81 -0.29 7.14 -12.56
C LEU A 81 0.41 7.54 -13.87
N GLY A 82 0.16 8.73 -14.40
CA GLY A 82 0.83 9.23 -15.61
C GLY A 82 2.32 9.49 -15.44
N GLN A 83 2.82 9.48 -14.20
CA GLN A 83 4.23 9.73 -13.86
C GLN A 83 5.00 8.44 -13.54
N LYS A 84 4.57 7.29 -14.08
CA LYS A 84 5.24 6.00 -13.82
C LYS A 84 6.71 5.99 -14.24
N ASP A 85 7.04 6.62 -15.37
CA ASP A 85 8.42 6.68 -15.85
C ASP A 85 9.33 7.48 -14.89
N ASP A 86 8.77 8.52 -14.25
CA ASP A 86 9.48 9.29 -13.23
C ASP A 86 9.64 8.46 -11.93
N LEU A 87 8.63 7.67 -11.57
CA LEU A 87 8.72 6.75 -10.43
C LEU A 87 9.82 5.69 -10.66
N GLU A 88 9.87 5.09 -11.84
CA GLU A 88 10.90 4.10 -12.17
C GLU A 88 12.31 4.73 -12.17
N ARG A 89 12.47 5.95 -12.67
CA ARG A 89 13.75 6.70 -12.58
C ARG A 89 14.16 6.96 -11.13
N GLN A 90 13.22 7.35 -10.27
CA GLN A 90 13.48 7.53 -8.83
C GLN A 90 13.91 6.21 -8.18
N LYS A 91 13.23 5.11 -8.49
CA LYS A 91 13.58 3.76 -7.99
C LYS A 91 14.99 3.37 -8.43
N GLN A 92 15.29 3.48 -9.72
CA GLN A 92 16.60 3.14 -10.24
C GLN A 92 17.70 3.95 -9.56
N MET A 93 17.53 5.26 -9.44
CA MET A 93 18.47 6.13 -8.75
C MET A 93 18.71 5.70 -7.29
N MET A 94 17.64 5.31 -6.59
CA MET A 94 17.77 4.82 -5.20
C MET A 94 18.44 3.46 -5.14
N MET A 95 18.14 2.54 -6.06
CA MET A 95 18.79 1.22 -6.16
C MET A 95 20.29 1.34 -6.42
N ASP A 96 20.69 2.26 -7.30
CA ASP A 96 22.10 2.48 -7.65
C ASP A 96 22.91 3.03 -6.47
N LYS A 97 22.27 3.87 -5.64
CA LYS A 97 22.91 4.49 -4.47
C LYS A 97 22.81 3.65 -3.20
N PHE A 98 21.73 2.91 -3.05
CA PHE A 98 21.39 2.14 -1.86
C PHE A 98 20.94 0.72 -2.23
N PRO A 99 21.83 -0.12 -2.80
CA PRO A 99 21.45 -1.42 -3.40
C PRO A 99 20.87 -2.43 -2.40
N SER A 100 21.15 -2.25 -1.10
CA SER A 100 20.65 -3.13 -0.04
C SER A 100 19.41 -2.60 0.68
N TYR A 101 18.89 -1.42 0.28
CA TYR A 101 17.74 -0.83 0.93
C TYR A 101 16.43 -1.33 0.33
N LEU A 102 15.44 -1.52 1.20
CA LEU A 102 14.08 -1.83 0.77
C LEU A 102 13.44 -0.60 0.13
N ILE A 103 12.97 -0.74 -1.12
CA ILE A 103 12.26 0.35 -1.78
C ILE A 103 10.77 0.25 -1.50
N ILE A 104 10.21 1.31 -0.94
CA ILE A 104 8.78 1.49 -0.75
C ILE A 104 8.31 2.63 -1.66
N GLU A 105 7.29 2.36 -2.47
CA GLU A 105 6.75 3.32 -3.43
C GLU A 105 5.28 3.63 -3.18
N ASP A 106 4.87 4.84 -3.52
CA ASP A 106 3.47 5.25 -3.50
C ASP A 106 3.13 6.08 -4.74
N ILE A 107 1.89 5.98 -5.19
CA ILE A 107 1.31 6.86 -6.20
C ILE A 107 0.17 7.62 -5.54
N GLY A 108 0.25 8.94 -5.58
CA GLY A 108 -0.77 9.82 -5.01
C GLY A 108 -0.22 11.09 -4.39
N SER A 109 -1.12 11.98 -3.99
CA SER A 109 -0.78 13.28 -3.42
C SER A 109 0.09 13.18 -2.16
N GLY A 110 1.06 14.09 -2.02
CA GLY A 110 1.86 14.25 -0.80
C GLY A 110 1.05 14.67 0.43
N LEU A 111 -0.18 15.14 0.25
CA LEU A 111 -1.10 15.48 1.33
C LEU A 111 -1.83 14.26 1.91
N ASN A 112 -1.87 13.17 1.17
CA ASN A 112 -2.56 11.96 1.59
C ASN A 112 -1.63 11.02 2.37
N LEU A 113 -1.77 10.99 3.69
CA LEU A 113 -1.06 10.04 4.57
C LEU A 113 -1.67 8.63 4.56
N ASN A 114 -2.81 8.44 3.88
CA ASN A 114 -3.51 7.16 3.83
C ASN A 114 -2.97 6.21 2.74
N LYS A 115 -1.80 6.52 2.16
CA LYS A 115 -1.12 5.66 1.18
C LYS A 115 -0.51 4.42 1.84
N ARG A 116 -0.38 3.35 1.08
CA ARG A 116 0.12 2.05 1.58
C ARG A 116 1.55 2.14 2.11
N GLY A 117 2.45 2.74 1.33
CA GLY A 117 3.86 2.86 1.69
C GLY A 117 4.06 3.72 2.93
N ILE A 118 3.43 4.89 3.01
CA ILE A 118 3.48 5.75 4.21
C ILE A 118 2.95 5.03 5.44
N LYS A 119 1.79 4.35 5.33
CA LYS A 119 1.24 3.56 6.45
C LYS A 119 2.21 2.47 6.90
N LYS A 120 2.88 1.81 5.97
CA LYS A 120 3.88 0.79 6.29
C LYS A 120 5.07 1.37 7.02
N ILE A 121 5.60 2.51 6.54
CA ILE A 121 6.70 3.22 7.19
C ILE A 121 6.32 3.62 8.62
N ILE A 122 5.13 4.20 8.82
CA ILE A 122 4.65 4.58 10.15
C ILE A 122 4.56 3.36 11.08
N LYS A 123 3.98 2.25 10.62
CA LYS A 123 3.90 1.01 11.41
C LYS A 123 5.27 0.46 11.78
N LEU A 124 6.21 0.41 10.83
CA LEU A 124 7.59 -0.03 11.06
C LEU A 124 8.33 0.92 12.02
N ALA A 125 8.11 2.23 11.91
CA ALA A 125 8.69 3.21 12.81
C ALA A 125 8.23 2.99 14.25
N ILE A 126 6.91 2.87 14.48
CA ILE A 126 6.33 2.64 15.82
C ILE A 126 6.79 1.30 16.39
N ALA A 127 6.92 0.25 15.55
CA ALA A 127 7.41 -1.05 15.96
C ALA A 127 8.93 -1.09 16.24
N GLY A 128 9.64 0.03 16.05
CA GLY A 128 11.09 0.09 16.31
C GLY A 128 11.95 -0.59 15.24
N LYS A 129 11.44 -0.77 14.02
CA LYS A 129 12.03 -1.60 12.96
C LYS A 129 12.73 -0.80 11.86
N ILE A 130 12.91 0.50 12.00
CA ILE A 130 13.61 1.34 11.02
C ILE A 130 15.00 1.73 11.55
N ASN A 131 16.05 1.42 10.79
CA ASN A 131 17.38 1.94 11.02
C ASN A 131 17.60 3.26 10.29
N GLU A 132 17.27 3.28 9.00
CA GLU A 132 17.39 4.46 8.16
C GLU A 132 16.25 4.56 7.15
N LEU A 133 15.67 5.75 7.01
CA LEU A 133 14.74 6.11 5.94
C LEU A 133 15.39 7.17 5.05
N VAL A 134 15.57 6.85 3.77
CA VAL A 134 16.09 7.77 2.75
C VAL A 134 14.96 8.20 1.83
N VAL A 135 14.84 9.49 1.60
CA VAL A 135 13.86 10.10 0.70
C VAL A 135 14.58 11.06 -0.25
N ALA A 136 14.19 11.10 -1.52
CA ALA A 136 14.84 12.00 -2.48
C ALA A 136 14.73 13.47 -2.04
N TYR A 137 13.50 13.91 -1.71
CA TYR A 137 13.19 15.28 -1.24
C TYR A 137 12.15 15.23 -0.14
N LYS A 138 12.11 16.26 0.72
CA LYS A 138 11.12 16.38 1.81
C LYS A 138 9.68 16.27 1.32
N ASP A 139 9.35 16.96 0.22
CA ASP A 139 8.02 16.96 -0.40
C ASP A 139 7.63 15.59 -1.02
N ARG A 140 8.59 14.70 -1.26
CA ARG A 140 8.32 13.35 -1.74
C ARG A 140 7.77 12.45 -0.65
N LEU A 141 8.20 12.60 0.59
CA LEU A 141 7.62 11.86 1.70
C LEU A 141 6.19 12.33 1.98
N THR A 142 6.05 13.55 2.45
CA THR A 142 4.78 14.25 2.65
C THR A 142 4.99 15.75 2.44
N ARG A 143 3.93 16.48 2.05
CA ARG A 143 4.00 17.95 1.98
C ARG A 143 3.99 18.59 3.37
N PHE A 144 3.29 17.95 4.31
CA PHE A 144 3.20 18.40 5.69
C PHE A 144 3.38 17.20 6.62
N GLY A 145 4.00 17.41 7.76
CA GLY A 145 4.14 16.39 8.81
C GLY A 145 5.29 15.40 8.57
N TYR A 146 6.27 15.71 7.75
CA TYR A 146 7.48 14.87 7.66
C TYR A 146 8.22 14.85 9.01
N GLU A 147 8.17 15.95 9.76
CA GLU A 147 8.74 16.05 11.10
C GLU A 147 8.14 15.02 12.05
N LEU A 148 6.83 14.75 11.93
CA LEU A 148 6.17 13.72 12.72
C LEU A 148 6.73 12.32 12.41
N ILE A 149 6.95 12.01 11.13
CA ILE A 149 7.52 10.72 10.73
C ILE A 149 8.97 10.60 11.22
N GLU A 150 9.75 11.66 11.10
CA GLU A 150 11.12 11.74 11.61
C GLU A 150 11.16 11.53 13.14
N GLU A 151 10.26 12.19 13.87
CA GLU A 151 10.13 12.02 15.32
C GLU A 151 9.77 10.57 15.69
N LEU A 152 8.82 9.95 14.98
CA LEU A 152 8.46 8.54 15.20
C LEU A 152 9.65 7.61 14.98
N ILE A 153 10.41 7.80 13.90
CA ILE A 153 11.60 7.00 13.59
C ILE A 153 12.66 7.19 14.68
N THR A 154 12.95 8.42 15.06
CA THR A 154 13.94 8.73 16.07
C THR A 154 13.55 8.20 17.45
N LYS A 155 12.30 8.41 17.86
CA LYS A 155 11.80 8.07 19.19
C LYS A 155 11.64 6.56 19.40
N TYR A 156 10.98 5.90 18.47
CA TYR A 156 10.63 4.48 18.62
C TYR A 156 11.65 3.53 18.00
N SER A 157 12.20 3.87 16.85
CA SER A 157 13.17 3.03 16.17
C SER A 157 14.63 3.34 16.54
N LYS A 158 14.91 4.49 17.17
CA LYS A 158 16.30 5.01 17.33
C LYS A 158 17.04 5.06 15.99
N GLY A 159 16.29 5.24 14.92
CA GLY A 159 16.78 5.32 13.55
C GLY A 159 16.95 6.79 13.12
N LYS A 160 17.29 6.96 11.85
CA LYS A 160 17.49 8.30 11.27
C LYS A 160 16.70 8.43 9.96
N MET A 161 16.39 9.67 9.61
CA MET A 161 15.81 10.03 8.31
C MET A 161 16.78 10.93 7.55
N ASN A 162 17.09 10.59 6.30
CA ASN A 162 17.99 11.32 5.44
C ASN A 162 17.31 11.73 4.14
N PHE A 163 17.71 12.87 3.60
CA PHE A 163 17.30 13.32 2.28
C PHE A 163 18.48 13.13 1.31
N PHE A 164 18.19 12.47 0.16
CA PHE A 164 19.22 12.14 -0.82
C PHE A 164 19.72 13.37 -1.58
N VAL A 165 18.81 14.28 -1.92
CA VAL A 165 19.16 15.57 -2.52
C VAL A 165 18.98 16.63 -1.42
N ARG A 166 20.07 17.20 -0.97
CA ARG A 166 20.02 18.42 -0.16
C ARG A 166 19.53 19.54 -1.08
N ASP A 167 18.55 20.30 -0.62
CA ASP A 167 18.20 21.57 -1.27
C ASP A 167 19.42 22.52 -1.13
N ASP A 168 20.38 22.40 -2.05
CA ASP A 168 21.41 23.40 -2.28
C ASP A 168 20.86 24.54 -3.15
N THR A 169 19.71 25.07 -2.77
CA THR A 169 19.20 26.36 -3.30
C THR A 169 19.09 27.34 -2.15
N LYS A 170 20.18 28.08 -1.98
CA LYS A 170 20.11 29.42 -1.38
C LYS A 170 19.46 30.40 -2.36
#